data_7256a80940ad6edecb6ec05adde09936
#
_entry.id   7256a80940ad6edecb6ec05adde09936
#
_cell.length_a   1.000
_cell.length_b   1.000
_cell.length_c   1.000
_cell.angle_alpha   90.00
_cell.angle_beta   90.00
_cell.angle_gamma   90.00
#
_symmetry.space_group_name_H-M   'P 1'
#
loop_
_entity.id
_entity.type
_entity.pdbx_description
1 polymer ?
#
loop_
_entity_poly.entity_id
_entity_poly.type
_entity_poly.pdbx_seq_one_letter_code
_entity_poly.pdbx_strand_id
1 'polypeptide(L)'
;MISYPDLADCSTATFSGDDVVKGVVADPSQGDGPGRVSVEVDGRRDVLAFYGACPAGSRADPVIFLRGDAVELLETGLAANPFYLATSAYDVQALAEQFAITFGRPFLHLARPGILGSSGNHLDRRRPREVALVDAALSRLKQHFGWARLNLVGQSGGGHLVAALMARRTDIDCAVIASGNTAVAQRNRENGWSADITGHTDFLDPIDHVQDVAHHPPNKVIVLTDPQDARVSASVQTAYVEALRAAGAAVDHRFLPGTGKSRHSLDLPGVLAAFTYLMTR
;
A
#
# COMPACT_ATOMS: atom_id res chain seq x y z
N MET A 1 -15.02 18.30 4.79
CA MET A 1 -15.74 17.00 4.57
C MET A 1 -14.89 16.16 3.66
N ILE A 2 -14.70 14.88 3.96
CA ILE A 2 -13.95 13.96 3.08
C ILE A 2 -14.74 13.78 1.78
N SER A 3 -14.06 13.88 0.64
CA SER A 3 -14.62 13.58 -0.69
C SER A 3 -13.50 13.11 -1.61
N TYR A 4 -13.86 12.49 -2.73
CA TYR A 4 -12.89 12.25 -3.80
C TYR A 4 -12.37 13.60 -4.32
N PRO A 5 -11.08 13.70 -4.68
CA PRO A 5 -10.55 14.91 -5.30
C PRO A 5 -11.08 15.05 -6.73
N ASP A 6 -11.23 16.28 -7.20
CA ASP A 6 -11.49 16.54 -8.62
C ASP A 6 -10.14 16.53 -9.38
N LEU A 7 -10.10 15.88 -10.53
CA LEU A 7 -8.90 15.85 -11.38
C LEU A 7 -8.43 17.27 -11.76
N ALA A 8 -9.36 18.17 -11.99
CA ALA A 8 -9.05 19.55 -12.36
C ALA A 8 -8.33 20.33 -11.23
N ASP A 9 -8.52 19.92 -9.98
CA ASP A 9 -7.88 20.55 -8.82
C ASP A 9 -6.53 19.89 -8.44
N CYS A 10 -6.15 18.80 -9.12
CA CYS A 10 -4.90 18.11 -8.85
C CYS A 10 -3.72 18.82 -9.51
N SER A 11 -2.66 19.06 -8.74
CA SER A 11 -1.42 19.66 -9.23
C SER A 11 -0.74 18.79 -10.30
N THR A 12 -0.30 19.41 -11.38
CA THR A 12 0.55 18.79 -12.41
C THR A 12 2.05 18.87 -12.07
N ALA A 13 2.42 19.60 -11.01
CA ALA A 13 3.80 19.60 -10.52
C ALA A 13 4.15 18.26 -9.90
N THR A 14 5.34 17.74 -10.18
CA THR A 14 5.82 16.48 -9.61
C THR A 14 6.10 16.61 -8.13
N PHE A 15 5.99 15.49 -7.40
CA PHE A 15 6.27 15.45 -5.97
C PHE A 15 7.76 15.71 -5.68
N SER A 16 8.01 16.34 -4.52
CA SER A 16 9.36 16.67 -4.09
C SER A 16 10.09 15.45 -3.53
N GLY A 17 11.34 15.25 -3.93
CA GLY A 17 12.20 14.25 -3.31
C GLY A 17 12.52 14.56 -1.85
N ASP A 18 12.48 15.81 -1.45
CA ASP A 18 12.67 16.23 -0.06
C ASP A 18 11.60 15.66 0.87
N ASP A 19 10.35 15.54 0.42
CA ASP A 19 9.27 14.95 1.20
C ASP A 19 9.60 13.51 1.63
N VAL A 20 10.23 12.75 0.74
CA VAL A 20 10.61 11.34 0.98
C VAL A 20 11.70 11.21 2.04
N VAL A 21 12.71 12.08 1.99
CA VAL A 21 13.92 11.96 2.83
C VAL A 21 13.90 12.82 4.09
N LYS A 22 13.08 13.89 4.11
CA LYS A 22 12.96 14.80 5.26
C LYS A 22 11.65 14.63 6.02
N GLY A 23 10.65 13.97 5.39
CA GLY A 23 9.29 13.89 5.89
C GLY A 23 8.49 15.18 5.69
N VAL A 24 7.19 15.08 5.92
CA VAL A 24 6.23 16.17 5.76
C VAL A 24 5.51 16.40 7.09
N VAL A 25 5.65 17.59 7.65
CA VAL A 25 4.95 17.96 8.89
C VAL A 25 3.48 18.23 8.56
N ALA A 26 2.57 17.62 9.33
CA ALA A 26 1.15 17.91 9.19
C ALA A 26 0.86 19.38 9.50
N ASP A 27 0.25 20.10 8.58
CA ASP A 27 -0.26 21.44 8.84
C ASP A 27 -1.45 21.35 9.81
N PRO A 28 -1.39 21.99 10.99
CA PRO A 28 -2.49 21.95 11.96
C PRO A 28 -3.83 22.48 11.43
N SER A 29 -3.78 23.37 10.44
CA SER A 29 -4.96 23.93 9.79
C SER A 29 -5.60 22.96 8.77
N GLN A 30 -4.84 22.00 8.27
CA GLN A 30 -5.36 21.00 7.33
C GLN A 30 -6.11 19.91 8.07
N GLY A 31 -7.31 19.61 7.59
CA GLY A 31 -8.18 18.56 8.08
C GLY A 31 -8.64 17.63 6.96
N ASP A 32 -9.75 16.98 7.21
CA ASP A 32 -10.50 16.26 6.18
C ASP A 32 -10.89 17.21 5.05
N GLY A 33 -10.76 16.72 3.83
CA GLY A 33 -11.11 17.49 2.64
C GLY A 33 -11.12 16.63 1.38
N PRO A 34 -11.26 17.23 0.20
CA PRO A 34 -11.08 16.53 -1.06
C PRO A 34 -9.70 15.87 -1.10
N GLY A 35 -9.67 14.54 -1.31
CA GLY A 35 -8.44 13.77 -1.36
C GLY A 35 -7.62 13.71 -0.06
N ARG A 36 -8.20 14.02 1.10
CA ARG A 36 -7.47 14.04 2.37
C ARG A 36 -8.30 13.49 3.53
N VAL A 37 -7.65 12.66 4.36
CA VAL A 37 -8.20 12.14 5.61
C VAL A 37 -7.22 12.39 6.75
N SER A 38 -7.70 13.03 7.81
CA SER A 38 -6.93 13.29 9.03
C SER A 38 -7.05 12.09 9.97
N VAL A 39 -5.96 11.67 10.57
CA VAL A 39 -5.89 10.56 11.53
C VAL A 39 -5.06 10.94 12.74
N GLU A 40 -5.35 10.33 13.88
CA GLU A 40 -4.58 10.49 15.10
C GLU A 40 -4.11 9.12 15.60
N VAL A 41 -2.82 9.00 15.83
CA VAL A 41 -2.18 7.79 16.36
C VAL A 41 -1.17 8.21 17.42
N ASP A 42 -1.24 7.63 18.62
CA ASP A 42 -0.38 7.94 19.75
C ASP A 42 -0.32 9.44 20.09
N GLY A 43 -1.50 10.11 20.06
CA GLY A 43 -1.63 11.53 20.34
C GLY A 43 -1.01 12.47 19.30
N ARG A 44 -0.60 11.94 18.14
CA ARG A 44 -0.05 12.72 17.03
C ARG A 44 -0.96 12.63 15.83
N ARG A 45 -1.33 13.79 15.33
CA ARG A 45 -2.16 13.94 14.14
C ARG A 45 -1.31 13.90 12.88
N ASP A 46 -1.81 13.15 11.88
CA ASP A 46 -1.30 13.15 10.52
C ASP A 46 -2.46 13.29 9.53
N VAL A 47 -2.17 13.70 8.30
CA VAL A 47 -3.12 13.82 7.20
C VAL A 47 -2.63 12.97 6.06
N LEU A 48 -3.39 11.94 5.70
CA LEU A 48 -3.06 11.09 4.55
C LEU A 48 -3.84 11.54 3.31
N ALA A 49 -3.11 11.69 2.22
CA ALA A 49 -3.71 11.97 0.92
C ALA A 49 -4.28 10.68 0.30
N PHE A 50 -5.32 10.83 -0.49
CA PHE A 50 -5.83 9.75 -1.33
C PHE A 50 -6.32 10.31 -2.67
N TYR A 51 -6.23 9.49 -3.68
CA TYR A 51 -6.63 9.78 -5.06
C TYR A 51 -7.60 8.72 -5.50
N GLY A 52 -8.72 9.09 -6.10
CA GLY A 52 -9.70 8.08 -6.44
C GLY A 52 -10.97 8.65 -7.04
N ALA A 53 -11.83 7.73 -7.44
CA ALA A 53 -13.15 8.05 -7.93
C ALA A 53 -14.15 6.95 -7.54
N CYS A 54 -15.41 7.36 -7.52
CA CYS A 54 -16.53 6.44 -7.36
C CYS A 54 -17.49 6.65 -8.53
N PRO A 55 -17.79 5.64 -9.33
CA PRO A 55 -18.79 5.75 -10.39
C PRO A 55 -20.14 6.19 -9.81
N ALA A 56 -20.85 7.05 -10.54
CA ALA A 56 -22.13 7.60 -10.10
C ALA A 56 -23.12 6.49 -9.72
N GLY A 57 -23.69 6.60 -8.53
CA GLY A 57 -24.64 5.62 -7.99
C GLY A 57 -24.05 4.30 -7.51
N SER A 58 -22.73 4.08 -7.60
CA SER A 58 -22.10 2.88 -7.10
C SER A 58 -22.11 2.84 -5.57
N ARG A 59 -22.54 1.71 -5.00
CA ARG A 59 -22.45 1.37 -3.58
C ARG A 59 -21.52 0.18 -3.33
N ALA A 60 -20.75 -0.19 -4.34
CA ALA A 60 -19.81 -1.31 -4.25
C ALA A 60 -18.66 -0.98 -3.28
N ASP A 61 -18.14 -2.03 -2.63
CA ASP A 61 -16.91 -1.91 -1.85
C ASP A 61 -15.72 -1.56 -2.75
N PRO A 62 -14.78 -0.71 -2.28
CA PRO A 62 -13.69 -0.19 -3.08
C PRO A 62 -12.61 -1.21 -3.35
N VAL A 63 -11.81 -0.96 -4.38
CA VAL A 63 -10.44 -1.46 -4.47
C VAL A 63 -9.50 -0.34 -4.00
N ILE A 64 -8.66 -0.62 -3.00
CA ILE A 64 -7.71 0.34 -2.44
C ILE A 64 -6.30 -0.12 -2.74
N PHE A 65 -5.56 0.70 -3.44
CA PHE A 65 -4.17 0.46 -3.81
C PHE A 65 -3.21 1.17 -2.86
N LEU A 66 -2.21 0.42 -2.39
CA LEU A 66 -1.08 0.88 -1.58
C LEU A 66 0.21 0.71 -2.38
N ARG A 67 0.84 1.83 -2.73
CA ARG A 67 2.06 1.86 -3.54
C ARG A 67 3.28 1.34 -2.78
N GLY A 68 4.28 0.90 -3.52
CA GLY A 68 5.61 0.56 -3.04
C GLY A 68 6.40 1.72 -2.45
N ASP A 69 7.62 1.44 -2.01
CA ASP A 69 8.50 2.44 -1.42
C ASP A 69 8.93 3.49 -2.45
N ALA A 70 8.93 4.75 -2.01
CA ALA A 70 9.42 5.88 -2.81
C ALA A 70 10.91 6.17 -2.59
N VAL A 71 11.54 5.51 -1.62
CA VAL A 71 12.95 5.69 -1.25
C VAL A 71 13.81 4.56 -1.83
N GLU A 72 15.03 4.91 -2.25
CA GLU A 72 16.10 3.97 -2.60
C GLU A 72 17.41 4.37 -1.92
N LEU A 73 18.29 3.39 -1.74
CA LEU A 73 19.65 3.61 -1.21
C LEU A 73 20.62 3.69 -2.39
N LEU A 74 21.25 4.85 -2.54
CA LEU A 74 22.33 5.12 -3.48
C LEU A 74 23.67 5.15 -2.75
N GLU A 75 24.78 5.22 -3.47
CA GLU A 75 26.12 5.42 -2.89
C GLU A 75 26.19 6.73 -2.09
N THR A 76 25.42 7.74 -2.49
CA THR A 76 25.36 9.05 -1.83
C THR A 76 24.39 9.11 -0.64
N GLY A 77 23.71 8.01 -0.32
CA GLY A 77 22.71 7.93 0.77
C GLY A 77 21.29 7.69 0.27
N LEU A 78 20.32 7.93 1.13
CA LEU A 78 18.90 7.75 0.79
C LEU A 78 18.41 8.86 -0.13
N ALA A 79 17.68 8.47 -1.17
CA ALA A 79 17.09 9.39 -2.14
C ALA A 79 15.67 8.93 -2.53
N ALA A 80 14.86 9.85 -3.03
CA ALA A 80 13.61 9.51 -3.69
C ALA A 80 13.89 8.79 -5.02
N ASN A 81 13.16 7.73 -5.31
CA ASN A 81 13.36 6.99 -6.54
C ASN A 81 12.87 7.80 -7.78
N PRO A 82 13.46 7.57 -8.97
CA PRO A 82 13.14 8.34 -10.17
C PRO A 82 11.66 8.28 -10.58
N PHE A 83 11.00 7.15 -10.32
CA PHE A 83 9.58 7.00 -10.63
C PHE A 83 8.71 7.92 -9.76
N TYR A 84 9.03 8.09 -8.49
CA TYR A 84 8.36 9.03 -7.61
C TYR A 84 8.56 10.48 -8.08
N LEU A 85 9.79 10.84 -8.41
CA LEU A 85 10.15 12.18 -8.90
C LEU A 85 9.50 12.56 -10.24
N ALA A 86 9.07 11.58 -11.02
CA ALA A 86 8.36 11.78 -12.28
C ALA A 86 6.82 11.74 -12.14
N THR A 87 6.28 11.64 -10.91
CA THR A 87 4.84 11.50 -10.65
C THR A 87 4.28 12.79 -10.07
N SER A 88 3.10 13.21 -10.52
CA SER A 88 2.32 14.33 -9.97
C SER A 88 1.00 13.84 -9.32
N ALA A 89 0.34 14.71 -8.58
CA ALA A 89 -0.99 14.44 -8.05
C ALA A 89 -2.02 14.17 -9.17
N TYR A 90 -1.89 14.92 -10.26
CA TYR A 90 -2.71 14.73 -11.47
C TYR A 90 -2.55 13.32 -12.05
N ASP A 91 -1.33 12.81 -12.18
CA ASP A 91 -1.07 11.48 -12.75
C ASP A 91 -1.70 10.37 -11.88
N VAL A 92 -1.57 10.50 -10.56
CA VAL A 92 -2.14 9.52 -9.62
C VAL A 92 -3.67 9.54 -9.67
N GLN A 93 -4.27 10.73 -9.71
CA GLN A 93 -5.72 10.90 -9.79
C GLN A 93 -6.28 10.39 -11.12
N ALA A 94 -5.66 10.76 -12.24
CA ALA A 94 -6.07 10.33 -13.58
C ALA A 94 -6.08 8.79 -13.71
N LEU A 95 -5.03 8.13 -13.20
CA LEU A 95 -4.96 6.67 -13.20
C LEU A 95 -6.05 6.05 -12.30
N ALA A 96 -6.30 6.63 -11.14
CA ALA A 96 -7.33 6.14 -10.23
C ALA A 96 -8.75 6.28 -10.82
N GLU A 97 -9.05 7.40 -11.46
CA GLU A 97 -10.31 7.59 -12.20
C GLU A 97 -10.47 6.60 -13.35
N GLN A 98 -9.39 6.37 -14.11
CA GLN A 98 -9.41 5.40 -15.19
C GLN A 98 -9.77 3.99 -14.69
N PHE A 99 -9.20 3.55 -13.57
CA PHE A 99 -9.55 2.26 -12.97
C PHE A 99 -11.01 2.24 -12.50
N ALA A 100 -11.47 3.28 -11.80
CA ALA A 100 -12.85 3.34 -11.33
C ALA A 100 -13.87 3.26 -12.49
N ILE A 101 -13.63 4.00 -13.57
CA ILE A 101 -14.47 4.01 -14.77
C ILE A 101 -14.43 2.65 -15.48
N THR A 102 -13.22 2.12 -15.72
CA THR A 102 -13.04 0.88 -16.48
C THR A 102 -13.73 -0.31 -15.83
N PHE A 103 -13.70 -0.38 -14.50
CA PHE A 103 -14.26 -1.51 -13.78
C PHE A 103 -15.62 -1.23 -13.12
N GLY A 104 -16.15 -0.03 -13.26
CA GLY A 104 -17.45 0.35 -12.70
C GLY A 104 -17.53 0.25 -11.17
N ARG A 105 -16.39 0.39 -10.46
CA ARG A 105 -16.29 0.27 -9.00
C ARG A 105 -15.45 1.41 -8.40
N PRO A 106 -15.70 1.78 -7.13
CA PRO A 106 -14.83 2.71 -6.46
C PRO A 106 -13.38 2.20 -6.44
N PHE A 107 -12.46 3.05 -6.86
CA PHE A 107 -11.02 2.81 -6.78
C PHE A 107 -10.37 3.96 -6.01
N LEU A 108 -9.41 3.62 -5.16
CA LEU A 108 -8.71 4.58 -4.33
C LEU A 108 -7.24 4.20 -4.20
N HIS A 109 -6.36 5.14 -4.54
CA HIS A 109 -4.94 5.06 -4.21
C HIS A 109 -4.73 5.81 -2.90
N LEU A 110 -4.55 5.08 -1.80
CA LEU A 110 -4.22 5.68 -0.50
C LEU A 110 -2.71 5.89 -0.41
N ALA A 111 -2.31 7.15 -0.27
CA ALA A 111 -0.91 7.50 -0.10
C ALA A 111 -0.41 7.11 1.30
N ARG A 112 0.82 6.61 1.35
CA ARG A 112 1.49 6.23 2.59
C ARG A 112 2.06 7.47 3.28
N PRO A 113 2.36 7.41 4.59
CA PRO A 113 2.97 8.54 5.30
C PRO A 113 4.23 9.07 4.61
N GLY A 114 4.34 10.39 4.51
CA GLY A 114 5.49 11.12 3.97
C GLY A 114 5.65 11.09 2.45
N ILE A 115 4.66 10.58 1.69
CA ILE A 115 4.70 10.58 0.21
C ILE A 115 3.35 10.95 -0.40
N LEU A 116 3.38 11.38 -1.66
CA LEU A 116 2.20 11.69 -2.48
C LEU A 116 1.23 12.67 -1.78
N GLY A 117 1.77 13.69 -1.11
CA GLY A 117 0.97 14.70 -0.42
C GLY A 117 0.50 14.31 0.99
N SER A 118 0.85 13.13 1.50
CA SER A 118 0.61 12.76 2.89
C SER A 118 1.64 13.38 3.82
N SER A 119 1.22 13.78 5.02
CA SER A 119 2.15 14.08 6.11
C SER A 119 2.80 12.82 6.69
N GLY A 120 3.76 13.00 7.57
CA GLY A 120 4.53 11.92 8.20
C GLY A 120 5.93 11.76 7.60
N ASN A 121 6.58 10.67 7.91
CA ASN A 121 7.93 10.39 7.44
C ASN A 121 7.99 9.03 6.75
N HIS A 122 8.33 9.03 5.46
CA HIS A 122 8.44 7.78 4.69
C HIS A 122 9.65 6.92 5.11
N LEU A 123 10.63 7.51 5.79
CA LEU A 123 11.74 6.74 6.36
C LEU A 123 11.31 5.88 7.55
N ASP A 124 10.18 6.19 8.20
CA ASP A 124 9.55 5.35 9.23
C ASP A 124 8.75 4.16 8.66
N ARG A 125 8.84 3.89 7.36
CA ARG A 125 8.15 2.78 6.70
C ARG A 125 8.44 1.44 7.35
N ARG A 126 7.46 0.55 7.33
CA ARG A 126 7.44 -0.78 7.99
C ARG A 126 7.39 -0.76 9.51
N ARG A 127 7.53 0.40 10.15
CA ARG A 127 7.38 0.50 11.60
C ARG A 127 5.90 0.40 12.01
N PRO A 128 5.61 0.00 13.26
CA PRO A 128 4.23 -0.15 13.75
C PRO A 128 3.36 1.08 13.54
N ARG A 129 3.96 2.29 13.63
CA ARG A 129 3.24 3.56 13.43
C ARG A 129 2.75 3.74 11.99
N GLU A 130 3.51 3.37 10.96
CA GLU A 130 3.03 3.44 9.58
C GLU A 130 1.77 2.58 9.40
N VAL A 131 1.82 1.34 9.90
CA VAL A 131 0.68 0.42 9.83
C VAL A 131 -0.54 1.00 10.55
N ALA A 132 -0.34 1.58 11.74
CA ALA A 132 -1.42 2.18 12.53
C ALA A 132 -2.05 3.41 11.84
N LEU A 133 -1.25 4.26 11.19
CA LEU A 133 -1.74 5.42 10.43
C LEU A 133 -2.60 4.99 9.22
N VAL A 134 -2.13 4.01 8.46
CA VAL A 134 -2.88 3.49 7.31
C VAL A 134 -4.17 2.78 7.77
N ASP A 135 -4.12 2.01 8.85
CA ASP A 135 -5.28 1.34 9.46
C ASP A 135 -6.35 2.35 9.91
N ALA A 136 -5.94 3.41 10.60
CA ALA A 136 -6.82 4.50 11.02
C ALA A 136 -7.45 5.23 9.82
N ALA A 137 -6.66 5.49 8.77
CA ALA A 137 -7.17 6.14 7.55
C ALA A 137 -8.21 5.24 6.85
N LEU A 138 -7.93 3.96 6.70
CA LEU A 138 -8.88 3.00 6.11
C LEU A 138 -10.19 2.94 6.91
N SER A 139 -10.10 2.96 8.24
CA SER A 139 -11.28 2.93 9.11
C SER A 139 -12.12 4.18 8.96
N ARG A 140 -11.50 5.37 8.89
CA ARG A 140 -12.22 6.63 8.66
C ARG A 140 -12.84 6.72 7.28
N LEU A 141 -12.10 6.34 6.23
CA LEU A 141 -12.60 6.33 4.86
C LEU A 141 -13.77 5.34 4.72
N LYS A 142 -13.63 4.13 5.27
CA LYS A 142 -14.70 3.13 5.29
C LYS A 142 -15.97 3.66 5.94
N GLN A 143 -15.84 4.25 7.12
CA GLN A 143 -16.98 4.85 7.83
C GLN A 143 -17.62 5.98 7.03
N HIS A 144 -16.80 6.88 6.45
CA HIS A 144 -17.28 8.05 5.73
C HIS A 144 -18.03 7.68 4.45
N PHE A 145 -17.48 6.75 3.66
CA PHE A 145 -18.09 6.32 2.39
C PHE A 145 -19.11 5.19 2.56
N GLY A 146 -19.28 4.64 3.76
CA GLY A 146 -20.26 3.59 4.05
C GLY A 146 -19.92 2.23 3.44
N TRP A 147 -18.62 1.93 3.23
CA TRP A 147 -18.19 0.64 2.70
C TRP A 147 -18.37 -0.49 3.72
N ALA A 148 -18.86 -1.65 3.27
CA ALA A 148 -19.01 -2.82 4.13
C ALA A 148 -17.68 -3.56 4.30
N ARG A 149 -16.94 -3.75 3.21
CA ARG A 149 -15.67 -4.49 3.15
C ARG A 149 -14.63 -3.68 2.40
N LEU A 150 -13.36 -4.10 2.51
CA LEU A 150 -12.23 -3.51 1.81
C LEU A 150 -11.57 -4.54 0.90
N ASN A 151 -11.16 -4.14 -0.29
CA ASN A 151 -10.33 -4.94 -1.19
C ASN A 151 -8.99 -4.23 -1.33
N LEU A 152 -7.95 -4.79 -0.71
CA LEU A 152 -6.65 -4.16 -0.62
C LEU A 152 -5.69 -4.75 -1.66
N VAL A 153 -4.98 -3.89 -2.35
CA VAL A 153 -3.90 -4.26 -3.28
C VAL A 153 -2.65 -3.53 -2.86
N GLY A 154 -1.55 -4.24 -2.67
CA GLY A 154 -0.28 -3.62 -2.30
C GLY A 154 0.88 -4.11 -3.14
N GLN A 155 1.69 -3.18 -3.63
CA GLN A 155 2.93 -3.45 -4.35
C GLN A 155 4.13 -3.23 -3.43
N SER A 156 5.08 -4.19 -3.37
CA SER A 156 6.35 -4.02 -2.65
C SER A 156 6.15 -3.65 -1.18
N GLY A 157 6.56 -2.45 -0.75
CA GLY A 157 6.26 -1.91 0.58
C GLY A 157 4.77 -1.73 0.86
N GLY A 158 3.95 -1.48 -0.16
CA GLY A 158 2.48 -1.54 -0.05
C GLY A 158 1.98 -2.95 0.19
N GLY A 159 2.63 -3.97 -0.40
CA GLY A 159 2.35 -5.39 -0.13
C GLY A 159 2.68 -5.79 1.32
N HIS A 160 3.75 -5.23 1.90
CA HIS A 160 4.02 -5.34 3.33
C HIS A 160 2.84 -4.79 4.17
N LEU A 161 2.33 -3.59 3.81
CA LEU A 161 1.20 -3.00 4.52
C LEU A 161 -0.07 -3.85 4.41
N VAL A 162 -0.40 -4.38 3.22
CA VAL A 162 -1.55 -5.27 3.06
C VAL A 162 -1.39 -6.51 3.95
N ALA A 163 -0.21 -7.13 3.97
CA ALA A 163 0.07 -8.28 4.82
C ALA A 163 -0.07 -7.95 6.33
N ALA A 164 0.45 -6.80 6.77
CA ALA A 164 0.33 -6.34 8.15
C ALA A 164 -1.13 -6.01 8.54
N LEU A 165 -1.89 -5.42 7.61
CA LEU A 165 -3.30 -5.08 7.83
C LEU A 165 -4.20 -6.32 7.90
N MET A 166 -3.89 -7.40 7.19
CA MET A 166 -4.62 -8.68 7.29
C MET A 166 -4.58 -9.25 8.70
N ALA A 167 -3.48 -9.06 9.44
CA ALA A 167 -3.36 -9.52 10.83
C ALA A 167 -4.15 -8.65 11.84
N ARG A 168 -4.62 -7.47 11.43
CA ARG A 168 -5.28 -6.49 12.32
C ARG A 168 -6.76 -6.29 12.04
N ARG A 169 -7.20 -6.60 10.81
CA ARG A 169 -8.54 -6.26 10.31
C ARG A 169 -9.34 -7.50 9.96
N THR A 170 -10.62 -7.47 10.31
CA THR A 170 -11.58 -8.55 10.01
C THR A 170 -12.52 -8.20 8.84
N ASP A 171 -12.36 -7.01 8.26
CA ASP A 171 -13.23 -6.46 7.23
C ASP A 171 -12.60 -6.42 5.83
N ILE A 172 -11.45 -7.07 5.64
CA ILE A 172 -10.85 -7.25 4.32
C ILE A 172 -11.56 -8.41 3.61
N ASP A 173 -12.08 -8.17 2.40
CA ASP A 173 -12.67 -9.20 1.56
C ASP A 173 -11.63 -9.85 0.66
N CYS A 174 -10.86 -9.04 -0.06
CA CYS A 174 -9.77 -9.49 -0.92
C CYS A 174 -8.47 -8.78 -0.55
N ALA A 175 -7.40 -9.54 -0.40
CA ALA A 175 -6.05 -9.04 -0.20
C ALA A 175 -5.15 -9.51 -1.33
N VAL A 176 -4.55 -8.56 -2.07
CA VAL A 176 -3.57 -8.85 -3.13
C VAL A 176 -2.22 -8.28 -2.73
N ILE A 177 -1.21 -9.14 -2.66
CA ILE A 177 0.16 -8.80 -2.33
C ILE A 177 1.02 -9.03 -3.57
N ALA A 178 1.48 -7.96 -4.19
CA ALA A 178 2.30 -7.99 -5.41
C ALA A 178 3.75 -7.64 -5.07
N SER A 179 4.69 -8.55 -5.32
CA SER A 179 6.13 -8.39 -5.01
C SER A 179 6.38 -7.89 -3.56
N GLY A 180 5.57 -8.36 -2.60
CA GLY A 180 5.51 -7.83 -1.24
C GLY A 180 6.72 -8.18 -0.38
N ASN A 181 7.25 -7.21 0.38
CA ASN A 181 8.27 -7.48 1.39
C ASN A 181 7.60 -7.99 2.68
N THR A 182 7.24 -9.26 2.69
CA THR A 182 6.39 -9.89 3.72
C THR A 182 7.15 -10.70 4.76
N ALA A 183 8.48 -10.86 4.60
CA ALA A 183 9.42 -11.44 5.57
C ALA A 183 10.66 -10.55 5.62
N VAL A 184 10.55 -9.43 6.33
CA VAL A 184 11.54 -8.34 6.34
C VAL A 184 12.88 -8.81 6.92
N ALA A 185 12.85 -9.54 8.02
CA ALA A 185 14.06 -10.08 8.66
C ALA A 185 14.78 -11.06 7.73
N GLN A 186 14.05 -11.91 6.99
CA GLN A 186 14.64 -12.80 6.00
C GLN A 186 15.30 -12.01 4.88
N ARG A 187 14.59 -11.02 4.29
CA ARG A 187 15.14 -10.16 3.25
C ARG A 187 16.43 -9.46 3.70
N ASN A 188 16.44 -8.93 4.92
CA ASN A 188 17.63 -8.29 5.46
C ASN A 188 18.81 -9.27 5.56
N ARG A 189 18.59 -10.49 6.05
CA ARG A 189 19.62 -11.53 6.09
C ARG A 189 20.15 -11.91 4.71
N GLU A 190 19.26 -12.08 3.71
CA GLU A 190 19.63 -12.43 2.34
C GLU A 190 20.49 -11.34 1.68
N ASN A 191 20.29 -10.07 2.06
CA ASN A 191 21.08 -8.95 1.57
C ASN A 191 22.29 -8.58 2.46
N GLY A 192 22.52 -9.27 3.56
CA GLY A 192 23.59 -8.95 4.51
C GLY A 192 23.36 -7.66 5.29
N TRP A 193 22.12 -7.23 5.46
CA TRP A 193 21.76 -6.01 6.17
C TRP A 193 21.43 -6.29 7.64
N SER A 194 21.96 -5.46 8.54
CA SER A 194 21.64 -5.50 9.98
C SER A 194 20.34 -4.75 10.34
N ALA A 195 19.87 -3.89 9.45
CA ALA A 195 18.67 -3.07 9.62
C ALA A 195 17.96 -2.88 8.26
N ASP A 196 16.77 -2.28 8.25
CA ASP A 196 16.18 -1.75 7.02
C ASP A 196 17.12 -0.69 6.39
N ILE A 197 17.02 -0.43 5.09
CA ILE A 197 17.86 0.58 4.43
C ILE A 197 17.72 1.98 5.05
N THR A 198 16.66 2.23 5.81
CA THR A 198 16.43 3.46 6.58
C THR A 198 17.05 3.43 7.98
N GLY A 199 17.78 2.38 8.33
CA GLY A 199 18.48 2.23 9.61
C GLY A 199 17.61 1.69 10.76
N HIS A 200 16.32 1.46 10.55
CA HIS A 200 15.42 0.95 11.58
C HIS A 200 15.51 -0.56 11.74
N THR A 201 15.45 -1.01 13.00
CA THR A 201 15.40 -2.44 13.39
C THR A 201 14.05 -2.83 13.99
N ASP A 202 13.23 -1.85 14.38
CA ASP A 202 11.91 -2.00 15.01
C ASP A 202 10.77 -2.05 13.96
N PHE A 203 11.00 -2.76 12.86
CA PHE A 203 9.97 -2.99 11.84
C PHE A 203 8.97 -4.08 12.28
N LEU A 204 7.73 -3.93 11.85
CA LEU A 204 6.74 -5.00 11.91
C LEU A 204 7.07 -6.00 10.79
N ASP A 205 7.24 -7.27 11.14
CA ASP A 205 7.45 -8.33 10.14
C ASP A 205 6.15 -9.12 9.93
N PRO A 206 5.49 -9.03 8.77
CA PRO A 206 4.21 -9.68 8.55
C PRO A 206 4.23 -11.20 8.75
N ILE A 207 5.37 -11.87 8.49
CA ILE A 207 5.48 -13.33 8.65
C ILE A 207 5.30 -13.76 10.10
N ASP A 208 5.63 -12.90 11.07
CA ASP A 208 5.48 -13.20 12.49
C ASP A 208 4.02 -13.16 12.96
N HIS A 209 3.11 -12.65 12.12
CA HIS A 209 1.69 -12.43 12.41
C HIS A 209 0.73 -13.31 11.61
N VAL A 210 1.22 -14.38 10.99
CA VAL A 210 0.38 -15.26 10.15
C VAL A 210 -0.71 -15.99 10.93
N GLN A 211 -0.52 -16.22 12.25
CA GLN A 211 -1.55 -16.81 13.10
C GLN A 211 -2.73 -15.86 13.31
N ASP A 212 -2.45 -14.56 13.44
CA ASP A 212 -3.51 -13.53 13.55
C ASP A 212 -4.34 -13.47 12.27
N VAL A 213 -3.68 -13.59 11.11
CA VAL A 213 -4.37 -13.67 9.80
C VAL A 213 -5.24 -14.93 9.74
N ALA A 214 -4.76 -16.08 10.21
CA ALA A 214 -5.48 -17.34 10.14
C ALA A 214 -6.74 -17.36 11.03
N HIS A 215 -6.77 -16.58 12.09
CA HIS A 215 -7.98 -16.45 12.93
C HIS A 215 -9.13 -15.73 12.20
N HIS A 216 -8.83 -14.79 11.31
CA HIS A 216 -9.83 -14.02 10.57
C HIS A 216 -9.37 -13.74 9.13
N PRO A 217 -9.17 -14.79 8.32
CA PRO A 217 -8.59 -14.62 6.99
C PRO A 217 -9.54 -13.84 6.06
N PRO A 218 -9.02 -13.03 5.16
CA PRO A 218 -9.79 -12.50 4.04
C PRO A 218 -10.44 -13.65 3.23
N ASN A 219 -11.58 -13.38 2.60
CA ASN A 219 -12.22 -14.37 1.74
C ASN A 219 -11.32 -14.78 0.56
N LYS A 220 -10.44 -13.88 0.13
CA LYS A 220 -9.44 -14.16 -0.90
C LYS A 220 -8.11 -13.52 -0.56
N VAL A 221 -7.05 -14.33 -0.54
CA VAL A 221 -5.65 -13.87 -0.47
C VAL A 221 -4.95 -14.29 -1.76
N ILE A 222 -4.38 -13.31 -2.48
CA ILE A 222 -3.63 -13.53 -3.72
C ILE A 222 -2.22 -12.97 -3.50
N VAL A 223 -1.20 -13.79 -3.75
CA VAL A 223 0.19 -13.36 -3.76
C VAL A 223 0.75 -13.49 -5.17
N LEU A 224 1.30 -12.40 -5.71
CA LEU A 224 1.91 -12.34 -7.03
C LEU A 224 3.41 -12.18 -6.89
N THR A 225 4.17 -13.10 -7.46
CA THR A 225 5.62 -13.17 -7.34
C THR A 225 6.26 -13.32 -8.73
N ASP A 226 7.30 -12.54 -9.03
CA ASP A 226 8.21 -12.86 -10.13
C ASP A 226 9.36 -13.70 -9.58
N PRO A 227 9.63 -14.90 -10.14
CA PRO A 227 10.76 -15.73 -9.72
C PRO A 227 12.13 -15.05 -9.87
N GLN A 228 12.22 -14.00 -10.69
CA GLN A 228 13.45 -13.26 -10.99
C GLN A 228 13.41 -11.82 -10.42
N ASP A 229 12.53 -11.54 -9.46
CA ASP A 229 12.49 -10.24 -8.78
C ASP A 229 13.83 -9.98 -8.06
N ALA A 230 14.53 -8.93 -8.49
CA ALA A 230 15.85 -8.57 -7.98
C ALA A 230 15.79 -7.62 -6.76
N ARG A 231 14.60 -7.17 -6.32
CA ARG A 231 14.44 -6.28 -5.16
C ARG A 231 13.88 -7.00 -3.93
N VAL A 232 12.87 -7.83 -4.14
CA VAL A 232 12.29 -8.69 -3.09
C VAL A 232 12.27 -10.11 -3.66
N SER A 233 13.24 -10.92 -3.23
CA SER A 233 13.41 -12.27 -3.75
C SER A 233 12.14 -13.10 -3.65
N ALA A 234 11.97 -14.03 -4.58
CA ALA A 234 10.85 -14.97 -4.55
C ALA A 234 10.84 -15.80 -3.25
N SER A 235 12.01 -16.06 -2.65
CA SER A 235 12.12 -16.79 -1.38
C SER A 235 11.43 -16.07 -0.23
N VAL A 236 11.58 -14.74 -0.12
CA VAL A 236 10.91 -13.90 0.90
C VAL A 236 9.39 -13.97 0.77
N GLN A 237 8.88 -13.89 -0.46
CA GLN A 237 7.45 -13.93 -0.73
C GLN A 237 6.87 -15.34 -0.51
N THR A 238 7.59 -16.38 -0.96
CA THR A 238 7.21 -17.78 -0.79
C THR A 238 7.20 -18.18 0.68
N ALA A 239 8.18 -17.76 1.48
CA ALA A 239 8.22 -18.05 2.91
C ALA A 239 6.95 -17.55 3.64
N TYR A 240 6.46 -16.36 3.29
CA TYR A 240 5.21 -15.84 3.84
C TYR A 240 3.99 -16.67 3.41
N VAL A 241 3.92 -17.07 2.14
CA VAL A 241 2.84 -17.93 1.61
C VAL A 241 2.82 -19.27 2.33
N GLU A 242 3.98 -19.90 2.51
CA GLU A 242 4.10 -21.17 3.22
C GLU A 242 3.71 -21.06 4.68
N ALA A 243 4.13 -19.98 5.36
CA ALA A 243 3.75 -19.69 6.73
C ALA A 243 2.23 -19.48 6.89
N LEU A 244 1.59 -18.73 5.98
CA LEU A 244 0.12 -18.56 5.96
C LEU A 244 -0.60 -19.88 5.76
N ARG A 245 -0.15 -20.72 4.81
CA ARG A 245 -0.73 -22.05 4.57
C ARG A 245 -0.55 -22.98 5.78
N ALA A 246 0.61 -22.95 6.40
CA ALA A 246 0.87 -23.72 7.62
C ALA A 246 0.00 -23.27 8.80
N ALA A 247 -0.37 -21.98 8.85
CA ALA A 247 -1.33 -21.42 9.80
C ALA A 247 -2.80 -21.75 9.45
N GLY A 248 -3.08 -22.34 8.27
CA GLY A 248 -4.42 -22.74 7.84
C GLY A 248 -5.12 -21.75 6.91
N ALA A 249 -4.46 -20.66 6.50
CA ALA A 249 -5.05 -19.70 5.57
C ALA A 249 -4.95 -20.19 4.12
N ALA A 250 -6.03 -20.01 3.35
CA ALA A 250 -6.04 -20.31 1.91
C ALA A 250 -5.37 -19.18 1.12
N VAL A 251 -4.30 -19.50 0.38
CA VAL A 251 -3.53 -18.54 -0.41
C VAL A 251 -3.42 -18.98 -1.87
N ASP A 252 -3.82 -18.09 -2.77
CA ASP A 252 -3.65 -18.21 -4.23
C ASP A 252 -2.29 -17.57 -4.59
N HIS A 253 -1.26 -18.38 -4.71
CA HIS A 253 0.09 -17.93 -5.06
C HIS A 253 0.31 -18.09 -6.57
N ARG A 254 0.58 -16.98 -7.25
CA ARG A 254 0.78 -16.95 -8.71
C ARG A 254 2.15 -16.41 -9.05
N PHE A 255 2.81 -17.07 -10.00
CA PHE A 255 4.07 -16.61 -10.54
C PHE A 255 3.82 -15.90 -11.88
N LEU A 256 4.21 -14.62 -11.95
CA LEU A 256 4.02 -13.77 -13.12
C LEU A 256 5.29 -12.97 -13.42
N PRO A 257 5.58 -12.65 -14.69
CA PRO A 257 6.70 -11.80 -15.02
C PRO A 257 6.42 -10.35 -14.58
N GLY A 258 7.27 -9.83 -13.72
CA GLY A 258 7.28 -8.42 -13.34
C GLY A 258 7.91 -7.54 -14.42
N THR A 259 7.64 -6.25 -14.37
CA THR A 259 8.17 -5.24 -15.30
C THR A 259 9.37 -4.47 -14.69
N GLY A 260 10.05 -3.69 -15.55
CA GLY A 260 11.25 -2.95 -15.21
C GLY A 260 12.51 -3.82 -15.16
N LYS A 261 13.69 -3.17 -15.06
CA LYS A 261 15.00 -3.86 -15.06
C LYS A 261 15.15 -4.86 -13.92
N SER A 262 14.55 -4.57 -12.77
CA SER A 262 14.56 -5.45 -11.58
C SER A 262 13.47 -6.52 -11.59
N ARG A 263 12.58 -6.55 -12.58
CA ARG A 263 11.42 -7.45 -12.64
C ARG A 263 10.54 -7.40 -11.38
N HIS A 264 10.48 -6.24 -10.74
CA HIS A 264 9.85 -6.05 -9.44
C HIS A 264 8.43 -5.51 -9.51
N SER A 265 8.05 -4.84 -10.60
CA SER A 265 6.75 -4.17 -10.67
C SER A 265 5.65 -5.14 -11.15
N LEU A 266 4.70 -5.39 -10.26
CA LEU A 266 3.48 -6.17 -10.47
C LEU A 266 2.22 -5.36 -10.08
N ASP A 267 2.29 -4.03 -10.11
CA ASP A 267 1.21 -3.10 -9.70
C ASP A 267 -0.06 -3.36 -10.50
N LEU A 268 0.03 -3.29 -11.83
CA LEU A 268 -1.12 -3.51 -12.71
C LEU A 268 -1.65 -4.94 -12.61
N PRO A 269 -0.84 -6.01 -12.67
CA PRO A 269 -1.31 -7.37 -12.38
C PRO A 269 -2.03 -7.49 -11.03
N GLY A 270 -1.55 -6.80 -9.99
CA GLY A 270 -2.17 -6.80 -8.67
C GLY A 270 -3.57 -6.18 -8.68
N VAL A 271 -3.71 -4.99 -9.28
CA VAL A 271 -5.01 -4.31 -9.41
C VAL A 271 -5.98 -5.16 -10.23
N LEU A 272 -5.52 -5.71 -11.37
CA LEU A 272 -6.35 -6.58 -12.22
C LEU A 272 -6.78 -7.85 -11.49
N ALA A 273 -5.94 -8.45 -10.65
CA ALA A 273 -6.29 -9.64 -9.88
C ALA A 273 -7.44 -9.36 -8.89
N ALA A 274 -7.44 -8.20 -8.23
CA ALA A 274 -8.52 -7.80 -7.34
C ALA A 274 -9.84 -7.59 -8.09
N PHE A 275 -9.81 -6.85 -9.20
CA PHE A 275 -11.00 -6.64 -10.01
C PHE A 275 -11.54 -7.94 -10.61
N THR A 276 -10.67 -8.82 -11.11
CA THR A 276 -11.08 -10.14 -11.62
C THR A 276 -11.81 -10.94 -10.55
N TYR A 277 -11.30 -10.98 -9.33
CA TYR A 277 -11.98 -11.65 -8.23
C TYR A 277 -13.37 -11.06 -7.97
N LEU A 278 -13.49 -9.74 -7.95
CA LEU A 278 -14.75 -9.04 -7.69
C LEU A 278 -15.78 -9.16 -8.81
N MET A 279 -15.34 -9.37 -10.05
CA MET A 279 -16.23 -9.55 -11.20
C MET A 279 -16.74 -10.99 -11.33
N THR A 280 -16.11 -11.95 -10.66
CA THR A 280 -16.51 -13.38 -10.69
C THR A 280 -17.42 -13.77 -9.51
N ARG A 281 -17.83 -12.81 -8.71
CA ARG A 281 -18.80 -12.93 -7.61
C ARG A 281 -20.09 -12.25 -7.96
#